data_ea33b5c18c8e76ae98c7535ec7d18c24
#
_entry.id   ea33b5c18c8e76ae98c7535ec7d18c24
#
_cell.length_a   1.000
_cell.length_b   1.000
_cell.length_c   1.000
_cell.angle_alpha   90.00
_cell.angle_beta   90.00
_cell.angle_gamma   90.00
#
_symmetry.space_group_name_H-M   'P 1'
#
loop_
_entity.id
_entity.type
_entity.pdbx_description
1 polymer ?
#
loop_
_entity_poly.entity_id
_entity_poly.type
_entity_poly.pdbx_seq_one_letter_code
_entity_poly.pdbx_strand_id
1 'polypeptide(L)'
;IGVLNSRHKATGEIFPHAIEAMTTLNAAAATAAVAAGARCATDITGFGLLGHLMKLARASGVSAVLDAAAIPYLDGARQALAGGYVSGGTRRNLDWVRPHLAASVDEDELLLLADAQTSGGLLVAGEIPGAPVIGELLPRGEKLITIS
;
A
#
# COMPACT_ATOMS: atom_id res chain seq x y z
N ILE A 1 -6.35 1.92 11.53
CA ILE A 1 -6.49 3.13 12.37
C ILE A 1 -7.93 3.65 12.32
N GLY A 2 -8.56 3.79 11.16
CA GLY A 2 -9.94 4.27 11.05
C GLY A 2 -10.95 3.42 11.83
N VAL A 3 -10.85 2.08 11.77
CA VAL A 3 -11.70 1.18 12.56
C VAL A 3 -11.43 1.34 14.07
N LEU A 4 -10.15 1.49 14.46
CA LEU A 4 -9.77 1.75 15.85
C LEU A 4 -10.43 3.04 16.36
N ASN A 5 -10.36 4.12 15.57
CA ASN A 5 -10.97 5.40 15.94
C ASN A 5 -12.50 5.33 16.01
N SER A 6 -13.16 4.66 15.05
CA SER A 6 -14.62 4.51 15.03
C SER A 6 -15.16 3.77 16.27
N ARG A 7 -14.30 3.03 16.97
CA ARG A 7 -14.62 2.35 18.23
C ARG A 7 -14.13 3.12 19.46
N HIS A 8 -13.74 4.39 19.30
CA HIS A 8 -13.23 5.27 20.38
C HIS A 8 -12.02 4.69 21.12
N LYS A 9 -11.14 3.97 20.42
CA LYS A 9 -9.93 3.35 20.98
C LYS A 9 -8.63 4.00 20.52
N ALA A 10 -8.67 4.93 19.57
CA ALA A 10 -7.50 5.68 19.17
C ALA A 10 -7.09 6.65 20.31
N THR A 11 -5.80 6.65 20.64
CA THR A 11 -5.20 7.49 21.70
C THR A 11 -4.04 8.29 21.14
N GLY A 12 -3.71 9.41 21.81
CA GLY A 12 -2.60 10.27 21.41
C GLY A 12 -2.75 10.80 19.98
N GLU A 13 -1.63 10.88 19.25
CA GLU A 13 -1.54 11.47 17.91
C GLU A 13 -1.82 10.49 16.76
N ILE A 14 -2.18 9.24 17.06
CA ILE A 14 -2.40 8.20 16.02
C ILE A 14 -3.44 8.62 14.98
N PHE A 15 -4.58 9.13 15.43
CA PHE A 15 -5.64 9.54 14.51
C PHE A 15 -5.40 10.91 13.87
N PRO A 16 -4.91 11.92 14.56
CA PRO A 16 -4.41 13.16 13.95
C PRO A 16 -3.40 12.91 12.82
N HIS A 17 -2.37 12.09 13.03
CA HIS A 17 -1.39 11.73 11.99
C HIS A 17 -2.04 11.00 10.80
N ALA A 18 -3.03 10.15 11.05
CA ALA A 18 -3.78 9.51 9.96
C ALA A 18 -4.60 10.53 9.15
N ILE A 19 -5.21 11.53 9.80
CA ILE A 19 -5.91 12.63 9.12
C ILE A 19 -4.92 13.45 8.27
N GLU A 20 -3.78 13.82 8.82
CA GLU A 20 -2.73 14.55 8.11
C GLU A 20 -2.30 13.78 6.85
N ALA A 21 -1.99 12.48 6.97
CA ALA A 21 -1.63 11.64 5.84
C ALA A 21 -2.75 11.60 4.78
N MET A 22 -4.03 11.45 5.18
CA MET A 22 -5.17 11.40 4.27
C MET A 22 -5.47 12.74 3.58
N THR A 23 -5.13 13.86 4.20
CA THR A 23 -5.35 15.21 3.65
C THR A 23 -4.16 15.74 2.87
N THR A 24 -3.00 15.11 2.97
CA THR A 24 -1.83 15.45 2.17
C THR A 24 -2.05 15.05 0.72
N LEU A 25 -2.00 16.02 -0.18
CA LEU A 25 -2.21 15.79 -1.60
C LEU A 25 -0.99 15.12 -2.24
N ASN A 26 -1.22 14.16 -3.14
CA ASN A 26 -0.17 13.52 -3.93
C ASN A 26 0.41 14.43 -5.05
N ALA A 27 -0.01 15.70 -5.13
CA ALA A 27 0.38 16.61 -6.19
C ALA A 27 1.90 16.83 -6.28
N ALA A 28 2.58 17.01 -5.16
CA ALA A 28 4.04 17.18 -5.13
C ALA A 28 4.74 15.89 -5.58
N ALA A 29 4.29 14.72 -5.11
CA ALA A 29 4.81 13.42 -5.53
C ALA A 29 4.58 13.17 -7.03
N ALA A 30 3.40 13.53 -7.55
CA ALA A 30 3.10 13.41 -8.98
C ALA A 30 3.99 14.33 -9.83
N THR A 31 4.23 15.56 -9.39
CA THR A 31 5.15 16.48 -10.07
C THR A 31 6.58 15.91 -10.09
N ALA A 32 7.07 15.40 -8.97
CA ALA A 32 8.38 14.77 -8.88
C ALA A 32 8.48 13.53 -9.76
N ALA A 33 7.42 12.70 -9.79
CA ALA A 33 7.37 11.51 -10.64
C ALA A 33 7.48 11.86 -12.14
N VAL A 34 6.73 12.87 -12.59
CA VAL A 34 6.81 13.36 -13.97
C VAL A 34 8.21 13.91 -14.28
N ALA A 35 8.78 14.71 -13.39
CA ALA A 35 10.14 15.26 -13.55
C ALA A 35 11.21 14.18 -13.61
N ALA A 36 11.04 13.06 -12.88
CA ALA A 36 11.90 11.90 -12.91
C ALA A 36 11.67 10.98 -14.13
N GLY A 37 10.73 11.32 -15.02
CA GLY A 37 10.43 10.53 -16.21
C GLY A 37 9.56 9.30 -15.97
N ALA A 38 8.91 9.19 -14.83
CA ALA A 38 7.97 8.09 -14.54
C ALA A 38 6.82 8.08 -15.56
N ARG A 39 6.47 6.90 -16.05
CA ARG A 39 5.46 6.71 -17.09
C ARG A 39 4.18 6.04 -16.59
N CYS A 40 4.19 5.56 -15.34
CA CYS A 40 3.07 4.90 -14.73
C CYS A 40 3.05 5.19 -13.22
N ALA A 41 1.89 5.60 -12.73
CA ALA A 41 1.64 5.83 -11.31
C ALA A 41 0.15 5.60 -11.00
N THR A 42 -0.16 5.38 -9.73
CA THR A 42 -1.53 5.31 -9.22
C THR A 42 -1.58 5.75 -7.76
N ASP A 43 -2.63 6.46 -7.38
CA ASP A 43 -2.95 6.70 -5.97
C ASP A 43 -3.36 5.38 -5.30
N ILE A 44 -2.89 5.18 -4.08
CA ILE A 44 -3.32 4.05 -3.24
C ILE A 44 -4.59 4.45 -2.51
N THR A 45 -5.68 3.76 -2.79
CA THR A 45 -6.99 4.02 -2.19
C THR A 45 -7.67 2.73 -1.72
N GLY A 46 -8.94 2.54 -1.98
CA GLY A 46 -9.78 1.50 -1.41
C GLY A 46 -9.36 0.05 -1.68
N PHE A 47 -8.50 -0.21 -2.67
CA PHE A 47 -7.97 -1.55 -2.95
C PHE A 47 -6.66 -1.88 -2.20
N GLY A 48 -6.13 -0.93 -1.41
CA GLY A 48 -4.85 -1.09 -0.74
C GLY A 48 -3.66 -1.12 -1.70
N LEU A 49 -2.44 -1.20 -1.16
CA LEU A 49 -1.23 -1.26 -1.98
C LEU A 49 -1.26 -2.46 -2.93
N LEU A 50 -1.58 -3.65 -2.42
CA LEU A 50 -1.57 -4.87 -3.24
C LEU A 50 -2.57 -4.82 -4.39
N GLY A 51 -3.80 -4.34 -4.15
CA GLY A 51 -4.82 -4.25 -5.18
C GLY A 51 -4.46 -3.24 -6.28
N HIS A 52 -3.94 -2.08 -5.92
CA HIS A 52 -3.49 -1.07 -6.88
C HIS A 52 -2.26 -1.53 -7.66
N LEU A 53 -1.26 -2.13 -6.98
CA LEU A 53 -0.08 -2.70 -7.63
C LEU A 53 -0.46 -3.83 -8.60
N MET A 54 -1.38 -4.71 -8.21
CA MET A 54 -1.87 -5.79 -9.08
C MET A 54 -2.48 -5.24 -10.36
N LYS A 55 -3.32 -4.19 -10.25
CA LYS A 55 -3.92 -3.53 -11.43
C LYS A 55 -2.86 -2.89 -12.31
N LEU A 56 -1.90 -2.18 -11.70
CA LEU A 56 -0.79 -1.54 -12.41
C LEU A 56 0.06 -2.59 -13.16
N ALA A 57 0.51 -3.63 -12.46
CA ALA A 57 1.34 -4.69 -13.04
C ALA A 57 0.63 -5.43 -14.18
N ARG A 58 -0.67 -5.73 -13.99
CA ARG A 58 -1.50 -6.37 -15.02
C ARG A 58 -1.63 -5.50 -16.26
N ALA A 59 -1.95 -4.22 -16.10
CA ALA A 59 -2.13 -3.29 -17.22
C ALA A 59 -0.82 -3.04 -17.98
N SER A 60 0.33 -3.09 -17.27
CA SER A 60 1.67 -2.88 -17.85
C SER A 60 2.29 -4.17 -18.40
N GLY A 61 1.67 -5.33 -18.22
CA GLY A 61 2.21 -6.61 -18.68
C GLY A 61 3.47 -7.07 -17.94
N VAL A 62 3.63 -6.67 -16.68
CA VAL A 62 4.81 -6.95 -15.82
C VAL A 62 4.42 -7.72 -14.57
N SER A 63 5.41 -8.15 -13.81
CA SER A 63 5.30 -8.60 -12.42
C SER A 63 6.03 -7.64 -11.50
N ALA A 64 5.72 -7.66 -10.21
CA ALA A 64 6.34 -6.85 -9.19
C ALA A 64 6.92 -7.71 -8.07
N VAL A 65 8.06 -7.30 -7.54
CA VAL A 65 8.62 -7.83 -6.28
C VAL A 65 8.56 -6.70 -5.26
N LEU A 66 7.94 -6.95 -4.11
CA LEU A 66 7.89 -6.02 -2.99
C LEU A 66 8.81 -6.48 -1.87
N ASP A 67 9.55 -5.55 -1.31
CA ASP A 67 10.24 -5.69 -0.04
C ASP A 67 9.31 -5.15 1.08
N ALA A 68 8.71 -6.05 1.85
CA ALA A 68 7.79 -5.69 2.92
C ALA A 68 8.47 -4.80 3.99
N ALA A 69 9.78 -5.00 4.24
CA ALA A 69 10.51 -4.20 5.21
C ALA A 69 10.74 -2.75 4.76
N ALA A 70 10.71 -2.49 3.46
CA ALA A 70 10.88 -1.15 2.91
C ALA A 70 9.59 -0.31 2.87
N ILE A 71 8.44 -0.91 3.19
CA ILE A 71 7.14 -0.24 3.10
C ILE A 71 6.87 0.56 4.37
N PRO A 72 6.69 1.89 4.28
CA PRO A 72 6.38 2.71 5.45
C PRO A 72 4.92 2.55 5.86
N TYR A 73 4.69 2.34 7.16
CA TYR A 73 3.36 2.34 7.75
C TYR A 73 3.18 3.53 8.71
N LEU A 74 1.95 4.00 8.83
CA LEU A 74 1.60 4.97 9.84
C LEU A 74 1.78 4.38 11.24
N ASP A 75 2.23 5.22 12.16
CA ASP A 75 2.34 4.85 13.57
C ASP A 75 1.01 4.33 14.09
N GLY A 76 1.06 3.25 14.87
CA GLY A 76 -0.13 2.59 15.40
C GLY A 76 -0.85 1.64 14.44
N ALA A 77 -0.46 1.54 13.17
CA ALA A 77 -1.13 0.63 12.21
C ALA A 77 -0.98 -0.84 12.63
N ARG A 78 0.23 -1.27 12.99
CA ARG A 78 0.50 -2.64 13.46
C ARG A 78 -0.21 -2.95 14.77
N GLN A 79 -0.23 -2.01 15.71
CA GLN A 79 -0.95 -2.15 16.99
C GLN A 79 -2.46 -2.27 16.77
N ALA A 80 -3.03 -1.47 15.85
CA ALA A 80 -4.44 -1.55 15.50
C ALA A 80 -4.77 -2.93 14.90
N LEU A 81 -3.93 -3.45 14.01
CA LEU A 81 -4.09 -4.79 13.44
C LEU A 81 -4.06 -5.86 14.52
N ALA A 82 -3.02 -5.87 15.39
CA ALA A 82 -2.87 -6.80 16.51
C ALA A 82 -4.07 -6.77 17.48
N GLY A 83 -4.71 -5.60 17.61
CA GLY A 83 -5.97 -5.43 18.37
C GLY A 83 -7.23 -5.89 17.62
N GLY A 84 -7.09 -6.42 16.40
CA GLY A 84 -8.22 -6.92 15.58
C GLY A 84 -9.01 -5.82 14.86
N TYR A 85 -8.50 -4.59 14.78
CA TYR A 85 -9.17 -3.45 14.13
C TYR A 85 -8.93 -3.45 12.61
N VAL A 86 -9.42 -4.49 11.94
CA VAL A 86 -9.30 -4.69 10.49
C VAL A 86 -10.65 -4.44 9.82
N SER A 87 -10.65 -3.68 8.72
CA SER A 87 -11.86 -3.44 7.97
C SER A 87 -12.29 -4.65 7.14
N GLY A 88 -13.59 -4.80 6.90
CA GLY A 88 -14.07 -5.82 5.97
C GLY A 88 -13.59 -5.60 4.53
N GLY A 89 -13.29 -4.35 4.16
CA GLY A 89 -12.68 -3.99 2.89
C GLY A 89 -11.29 -4.59 2.74
N THR A 90 -10.45 -4.46 3.75
CA THR A 90 -9.09 -5.02 3.82
C THR A 90 -9.09 -6.51 3.57
N ARG A 91 -9.96 -7.27 4.25
CA ARG A 91 -10.06 -8.73 4.07
C ARG A 91 -10.48 -9.10 2.65
N ARG A 92 -11.51 -8.43 2.10
CA ARG A 92 -11.93 -8.66 0.70
C ARG A 92 -10.83 -8.32 -0.31
N ASN A 93 -10.05 -7.27 -0.07
CA ASN A 93 -8.91 -6.92 -0.91
C ASN A 93 -7.88 -8.04 -0.91
N LEU A 94 -7.51 -8.56 0.27
CA LEU A 94 -6.55 -9.64 0.39
C LEU A 94 -7.04 -10.92 -0.32
N ASP A 95 -8.28 -11.31 -0.10
CA ASP A 95 -8.88 -12.47 -0.77
C ASP A 95 -8.85 -12.33 -2.30
N TRP A 96 -9.11 -11.12 -2.80
CA TRP A 96 -9.11 -10.84 -4.24
C TRP A 96 -7.71 -10.91 -4.88
N VAL A 97 -6.67 -10.44 -4.18
CA VAL A 97 -5.30 -10.43 -4.73
C VAL A 97 -4.57 -11.76 -4.50
N ARG A 98 -4.95 -12.53 -3.48
CA ARG A 98 -4.28 -13.76 -3.04
C ARG A 98 -3.95 -14.76 -4.16
N PRO A 99 -4.83 -15.06 -5.14
CA PRO A 99 -4.49 -15.98 -6.24
C PRO A 99 -3.30 -15.52 -7.10
N HIS A 100 -2.98 -14.23 -7.05
CA HIS A 100 -1.94 -13.58 -7.85
C HIS A 100 -0.65 -13.32 -7.06
N LEU A 101 -0.61 -13.72 -5.78
CA LEU A 101 0.54 -13.50 -4.89
C LEU A 101 1.42 -14.75 -4.78
N ALA A 102 2.72 -14.51 -4.57
CA ALA A 102 3.64 -15.38 -3.85
C ALA A 102 4.22 -14.56 -2.69
N ALA A 103 4.16 -15.06 -1.46
CA ALA A 103 4.59 -14.30 -0.29
C ALA A 103 5.34 -15.18 0.70
N SER A 104 6.42 -14.64 1.28
CA SER A 104 7.18 -15.23 2.39
C SER A 104 6.96 -14.49 3.72
N VAL A 105 6.01 -13.57 3.76
CA VAL A 105 5.60 -12.82 4.95
C VAL A 105 4.34 -13.45 5.58
N ASP A 106 4.05 -13.10 6.83
CA ASP A 106 2.90 -13.60 7.56
C ASP A 106 1.57 -12.96 7.11
N GLU A 107 0.46 -13.47 7.64
CA GLU A 107 -0.89 -13.00 7.30
C GLU A 107 -1.14 -11.57 7.77
N ASP A 108 -0.55 -11.16 8.89
CA ASP A 108 -0.70 -9.82 9.42
C ASP A 108 -0.04 -8.78 8.49
N GLU A 109 1.12 -9.11 7.95
CA GLU A 109 1.78 -8.27 6.93
C GLU A 109 0.93 -8.18 5.66
N LEU A 110 0.39 -9.28 5.18
CA LEU A 110 -0.49 -9.29 4.01
C LEU A 110 -1.75 -8.43 4.23
N LEU A 111 -2.33 -8.44 5.44
CA LEU A 111 -3.46 -7.59 5.78
C LEU A 111 -3.09 -6.11 5.78
N LEU A 112 -1.90 -5.74 6.28
CA LEU A 112 -1.42 -4.35 6.23
C LEU A 112 -1.25 -3.88 4.78
N LEU A 113 -0.65 -4.71 3.94
CA LEU A 113 -0.42 -4.41 2.52
C LEU A 113 -1.72 -4.32 1.70
N ALA A 114 -2.75 -5.07 2.11
CA ALA A 114 -4.08 -5.04 1.49
C ALA A 114 -5.02 -3.99 2.09
N ASP A 115 -4.56 -3.23 3.11
CA ASP A 115 -5.44 -2.32 3.85
C ASP A 115 -6.08 -1.26 2.95
N ALA A 116 -7.41 -1.16 3.06
CA ALA A 116 -8.18 -0.19 2.31
C ALA A 116 -7.90 1.23 2.81
N GLN A 117 -7.31 2.06 1.96
CA GLN A 117 -6.95 3.44 2.28
C GLN A 117 -8.05 4.41 1.82
N THR A 118 -8.35 5.42 2.64
CA THR A 118 -9.24 6.52 2.21
C THR A 118 -8.52 7.41 1.19
N SER A 119 -7.28 7.77 1.51
CA SER A 119 -6.37 8.52 0.65
C SER A 119 -4.96 8.16 1.09
N GLY A 120 -4.30 7.33 0.33
CA GLY A 120 -2.93 6.88 0.58
C GLY A 120 -1.91 7.63 -0.27
N GLY A 121 -0.68 7.13 -0.27
CA GLY A 121 0.41 7.69 -1.06
C GLY A 121 0.27 7.41 -2.55
N LEU A 122 1.22 7.93 -3.33
CA LEU A 122 1.36 7.67 -4.75
C LEU A 122 2.32 6.50 -4.98
N LEU A 123 1.84 5.45 -5.64
CA LEU A 123 2.68 4.36 -6.13
C LEU A 123 3.19 4.71 -7.53
N VAL A 124 4.50 4.71 -7.70
CA VAL A 124 5.15 5.13 -8.95
C VAL A 124 6.03 4.01 -9.49
N ALA A 125 5.95 3.75 -10.78
CA ALA A 125 6.89 2.88 -11.50
C ALA A 125 8.11 3.73 -11.94
N GLY A 126 9.12 3.79 -11.09
CA GLY A 126 10.34 4.58 -11.27
C GLY A 126 10.94 4.99 -9.94
N GLU A 127 12.17 5.45 -9.97
CA GLU A 127 12.86 5.98 -8.79
C GLU A 127 12.63 7.49 -8.68
N ILE A 128 12.15 7.93 -7.53
CA ILE A 128 11.91 9.34 -7.24
C ILE A 128 12.88 9.77 -6.14
N PRO A 129 13.73 10.79 -6.36
CA PRO A 129 14.64 11.26 -5.33
C PRO A 129 13.94 11.59 -4.01
N GLY A 130 14.42 10.99 -2.91
CA GLY A 130 13.86 11.18 -1.58
C GLY A 130 12.62 10.35 -1.25
N ALA A 131 12.09 9.57 -2.18
CA ALA A 131 11.00 8.62 -1.92
C ALA A 131 11.57 7.21 -1.60
N PRO A 132 10.90 6.41 -0.76
CA PRO A 132 11.31 5.04 -0.51
C PRO A 132 11.14 4.18 -1.77
N VAL A 133 12.14 3.35 -2.07
CA VAL A 133 12.01 2.27 -3.06
C VAL A 133 11.49 1.05 -2.32
N ILE A 134 10.29 0.62 -2.64
CA ILE A 134 9.60 -0.48 -1.95
C ILE A 134 9.62 -1.80 -2.71
N GLY A 135 10.31 -1.84 -3.86
CA GLY A 135 10.39 -3.03 -4.69
C GLY A 135 10.81 -2.72 -6.12
N GLU A 136 10.64 -3.68 -7.00
CA GLU A 136 10.99 -3.55 -8.42
C GLU A 136 9.96 -4.18 -9.35
N LEU A 137 9.92 -3.73 -10.59
CA LEU A 137 9.11 -4.32 -11.65
C LEU A 137 10.00 -5.23 -12.52
N LEU A 138 9.50 -6.43 -12.79
CA LEU A 138 10.17 -7.47 -13.56
C LEU A 138 9.37 -7.85 -14.81
N PRO A 139 9.99 -8.48 -15.81
CA PRO A 139 9.24 -9.12 -16.88
C PRO A 139 8.15 -10.05 -16.32
N ARG A 140 7.03 -10.15 -17.02
CA ARG A 140 5.88 -10.93 -16.57
C ARG A 140 6.25 -12.37 -16.24
N GLY A 141 6.04 -12.75 -15.00
CA GLY A 141 6.19 -14.10 -14.47
C GLY A 141 4.84 -14.79 -14.22
N GLU A 142 4.90 -15.95 -13.56
CA GLU A 142 3.71 -16.73 -13.19
C GLU A 142 2.81 -15.96 -12.21
N LYS A 143 3.41 -15.38 -11.18
CA LYS A 143 2.71 -14.53 -10.21
C LYS A 143 2.84 -13.06 -10.56
N LEU A 144 1.78 -12.31 -10.29
CA LEU A 144 1.79 -10.86 -10.52
C LEU A 144 2.62 -10.11 -9.49
N ILE A 145 2.59 -10.57 -8.24
CA ILE A 145 3.28 -9.94 -7.12
C ILE A 145 3.99 -11.02 -6.32
N THR A 146 5.26 -10.80 -6.02
CA THR A 146 6.03 -11.56 -5.03
C THR A 146 6.36 -10.63 -3.88
N ILE A 147 6.27 -11.13 -2.63
CA ILE A 147 6.52 -10.35 -1.41
C ILE A 147 7.54 -11.11 -0.55
N SER A 148 8.61 -10.43 -0.19
CA SER A 148 9.67 -10.94 0.68
C SER A 148 9.91 -10.03 1.88
#